data_683a0e4086f5af946f2943eb96fccbb3
#
_entry.id   683a0e4086f5af946f2943eb96fccbb3
#
_cell.length_a   1.000
_cell.length_b   1.000
_cell.length_c   1.000
_cell.angle_alpha   90.00
_cell.angle_beta   90.00
_cell.angle_gamma   90.00
#
_symmetry.space_group_name_H-M   'P 1'
#
loop_
_entity.id
_entity.type
_entity.pdbx_description
1 polymer ?
#
loop_
_entity_poly.entity_id
_entity_poly.type
_entity_poly.pdbx_seq_one_letter_code
_entity_poly.pdbx_strand_id
1 'polypeptide(L)'
;MHRRLVLTAAVASLALLAAACSSSSATSSSPTTSSSTLKAATAAASSGSVTLHFGYFPNLTHATALVGVHEGIFAKALGPGVKLQTATFNAGPAEVSALFAGALDAAYLGPNSAINAFTQSGGAAIVVVSGATSGGAELVVKPSITSAAQLKGTKLATPQLGNTQDVALRYWLQQHGLKTDTSGGGDVSVLPQANATAVTAFETGSVDGGWLPEPYAAQMVKAGGHVLVDERTLWPNGQFATTLLAVRKSFLSAHPDVVKALLQGQVQANDFVNQHAQQAQADAASEIAAISGKAPSSATVTAAWSEMTFTDDPVASSIQAAADHALAVGTITKKVSLSGLVDVSVLNQVLAAAGEPAVPTS
;
A
#
# COMPACT_ATOMS: atom_id res chain seq x y z
N MET A 1 -47.81 10.11 30.55
CA MET A 1 -47.82 11.60 30.45
C MET A 1 -47.14 12.02 29.17
N HIS A 2 -47.95 12.60 28.30
CA HIS A 2 -47.58 12.99 26.94
C HIS A 2 -46.75 14.26 26.93
N ARG A 3 -45.79 14.38 26.05
CA ARG A 3 -45.54 15.63 25.33
C ARG A 3 -44.88 15.34 23.97
N ARG A 4 -45.73 15.44 22.96
CA ARG A 4 -45.36 15.68 21.56
C ARG A 4 -44.95 17.16 21.43
N LEU A 5 -43.88 17.42 20.68
CA LEU A 5 -43.70 18.73 20.07
C LEU A 5 -43.48 18.55 18.56
N VAL A 6 -44.29 19.27 17.85
CA VAL A 6 -44.46 19.34 16.40
C VAL A 6 -43.74 20.60 15.93
N LEU A 7 -42.98 20.42 14.75
CA LEU A 7 -42.54 21.19 13.87
C LEU A 7 -42.73 22.14 13.15
N THR A 8 -42.33 23.05 12.54
CA THR A 8 -42.81 23.84 11.41
C THR A 8 -41.74 24.03 10.34
N ALA A 9 -42.16 23.70 9.13
CA ALA A 9 -41.44 24.00 7.90
C ALA A 9 -41.58 25.47 7.53
N ALA A 10 -40.55 26.05 6.93
CA ALA A 10 -40.64 27.33 6.23
C ALA A 10 -40.04 27.18 4.82
N VAL A 11 -40.92 27.40 3.88
CA VAL A 11 -40.69 27.56 2.43
C VAL A 11 -40.62 29.04 2.11
N ALA A 12 -39.66 29.47 1.32
CA ALA A 12 -39.71 30.72 0.57
C ALA A 12 -38.74 30.63 -0.62
N SER A 13 -39.20 30.45 -1.80
CA SER A 13 -39.72 31.32 -2.88
C SER A 13 -38.67 32.18 -3.57
N LEU A 14 -38.35 31.78 -4.74
CA LEU A 14 -38.25 32.41 -6.08
C LEU A 14 -38.09 33.93 -6.21
N ALA A 15 -37.10 34.34 -6.99
CA ALA A 15 -37.22 35.52 -7.87
C ALA A 15 -36.33 35.30 -9.12
N LEU A 16 -37.02 35.20 -10.26
CA LEU A 16 -36.50 35.41 -11.62
C LEU A 16 -36.27 36.90 -11.88
N LEU A 17 -35.23 37.22 -12.63
CA LEU A 17 -35.18 38.45 -13.45
C LEU A 17 -34.52 38.16 -14.79
N ALA A 18 -35.27 38.41 -15.84
CA ALA A 18 -34.91 38.25 -17.25
C ALA A 18 -34.55 39.62 -17.87
N ALA A 19 -33.84 39.50 -19.01
CA ALA A 19 -33.80 40.39 -20.16
C ALA A 19 -32.89 41.60 -20.17
N ALA A 20 -32.03 41.66 -21.18
CA ALA A 20 -32.25 42.56 -22.34
C ALA A 20 -31.28 42.28 -23.49
N CYS A 21 -31.85 42.11 -24.67
CA CYS A 21 -31.19 42.12 -25.98
C CYS A 21 -30.80 43.53 -26.34
N SER A 22 -29.69 43.72 -27.06
CA SER A 22 -29.54 44.79 -28.01
C SER A 22 -28.67 44.37 -29.18
N SER A 23 -29.31 44.42 -30.34
CA SER A 23 -28.78 44.25 -31.69
C SER A 23 -28.14 45.55 -32.20
N SER A 24 -27.04 45.50 -32.89
CA SER A 24 -26.73 46.48 -33.97
C SER A 24 -25.69 45.95 -34.94
N SER A 25 -26.19 45.76 -36.14
CA SER A 25 -25.75 46.22 -37.46
C SER A 25 -24.38 45.85 -37.99
N ALA A 26 -24.46 45.14 -39.09
CA ALA A 26 -23.39 44.80 -40.02
C ALA A 26 -22.88 46.05 -40.79
N THR A 27 -21.59 46.07 -41.04
CA THR A 27 -21.02 46.77 -42.19
C THR A 27 -19.95 45.89 -42.83
N SER A 28 -20.19 45.59 -44.08
CA SER A 28 -19.34 44.80 -44.98
C SER A 28 -18.17 45.65 -45.54
N SER A 29 -16.97 45.11 -45.53
CA SER A 29 -15.92 45.47 -46.49
C SER A 29 -14.96 44.29 -46.69
N SER A 30 -14.85 43.83 -47.91
CA SER A 30 -13.98 42.76 -48.43
C SER A 30 -12.62 43.31 -48.86
N PRO A 31 -11.71 42.49 -49.45
CA PRO A 31 -10.60 41.88 -48.74
C PRO A 31 -9.25 42.46 -49.16
N THR A 32 -8.25 42.43 -48.32
CA THR A 32 -6.86 42.65 -48.75
C THR A 32 -6.06 41.43 -48.33
N THR A 33 -5.58 40.69 -49.35
CA THR A 33 -4.71 39.56 -49.22
C THR A 33 -3.34 40.00 -48.69
N SER A 34 -3.01 39.67 -47.48
CA SER A 34 -1.64 39.75 -46.95
C SER A 34 -1.19 38.38 -46.53
N SER A 35 -0.27 37.82 -47.31
CA SER A 35 0.43 36.58 -46.99
C SER A 35 1.24 36.76 -45.69
N SER A 36 0.73 36.28 -44.58
CA SER A 36 1.46 36.20 -43.33
C SER A 36 2.01 34.80 -43.17
N THR A 37 3.33 34.71 -43.22
CA THR A 37 4.16 33.54 -42.87
C THR A 37 3.68 32.97 -41.56
N LEU A 38 3.14 31.76 -41.58
CA LEU A 38 2.83 30.97 -40.38
C LEU A 38 4.14 30.60 -39.68
N LYS A 39 4.55 31.42 -38.74
CA LYS A 39 5.53 31.06 -37.73
C LYS A 39 4.86 30.03 -36.84
N ALA A 40 5.33 28.75 -36.93
CA ALA A 40 4.88 27.70 -36.04
C ALA A 40 5.10 28.16 -34.59
N ALA A 41 4.02 28.50 -33.93
CA ALA A 41 4.04 28.66 -32.47
C ALA A 41 4.23 27.28 -31.88
N THR A 42 5.46 27.01 -31.47
CA THR A 42 5.74 25.93 -30.55
C THR A 42 4.83 26.19 -29.35
N ALA A 43 3.81 25.36 -29.15
CA ALA A 43 3.02 25.35 -27.96
C ALA A 43 3.99 25.08 -26.81
N ALA A 44 4.32 26.11 -26.06
CA ALA A 44 4.93 25.92 -24.75
C ALA A 44 3.90 25.13 -23.92
N ALA A 45 4.19 23.85 -23.71
CA ALA A 45 3.45 23.05 -22.76
C ALA A 45 3.46 23.85 -21.45
N SER A 46 2.29 24.20 -20.96
CA SER A 46 2.13 24.82 -19.64
C SER A 46 2.69 23.81 -18.65
N SER A 47 3.88 24.11 -18.11
CA SER A 47 4.51 23.33 -17.05
C SER A 47 3.76 23.56 -15.74
N GLY A 48 2.53 23.08 -15.64
CA GLY A 48 1.88 22.88 -14.37
C GLY A 48 2.66 21.79 -13.63
N SER A 49 3.11 22.06 -12.41
CA SER A 49 3.76 21.06 -11.59
C SER A 49 2.78 19.90 -11.33
N VAL A 50 3.19 18.68 -11.67
CA VAL A 50 2.42 17.48 -11.35
C VAL A 50 2.57 17.20 -9.84
N THR A 51 1.48 16.86 -9.16
CA THR A 51 1.56 16.35 -7.79
C THR A 51 1.43 14.84 -7.84
N LEU A 52 2.37 14.12 -7.22
CA LEU A 52 2.29 12.68 -6.98
C LEU A 52 1.87 12.45 -5.53
N HIS A 53 0.67 11.91 -5.33
CA HIS A 53 0.17 11.52 -4.02
C HIS A 53 0.61 10.08 -3.73
N PHE A 54 1.43 9.90 -2.69
CA PHE A 54 2.18 8.70 -2.45
C PHE A 54 1.89 8.12 -1.06
N GLY A 55 1.35 6.88 -1.02
CA GLY A 55 0.95 6.17 0.19
C GLY A 55 1.99 5.17 0.68
N TYR A 56 2.14 5.04 2.01
CA TYR A 56 2.92 3.98 2.64
C TYR A 56 2.56 3.81 4.12
N PHE A 57 3.13 2.78 4.79
CA PHE A 57 2.88 2.51 6.21
C PHE A 57 4.13 2.77 7.05
N PRO A 58 3.97 3.12 8.35
CA PRO A 58 5.08 3.22 9.29
C PRO A 58 5.52 1.83 9.79
N ASN A 59 5.81 0.92 8.86
CA ASN A 59 6.28 -0.45 9.09
C ASN A 59 7.68 -0.62 8.52
N LEU A 60 8.54 -1.43 9.13
CA LEU A 60 9.86 -1.74 8.55
C LEU A 60 9.77 -2.52 7.24
N THR A 61 8.68 -3.26 7.00
CA THR A 61 8.39 -3.85 5.69
C THR A 61 8.18 -2.81 4.57
N HIS A 62 8.04 -1.52 4.92
CA HIS A 62 8.00 -0.38 4.00
C HIS A 62 9.29 0.45 4.04
N ALA A 63 10.43 -0.16 4.46
CA ALA A 63 11.69 0.58 4.65
C ALA A 63 12.14 1.32 3.39
N THR A 64 11.96 0.75 2.21
CA THR A 64 12.26 1.43 0.93
C THR A 64 11.52 2.76 0.82
N ALA A 65 10.23 2.80 1.17
CA ALA A 65 9.46 4.05 1.18
C ALA A 65 9.94 5.02 2.27
N LEU A 66 10.10 4.51 3.51
CA LEU A 66 10.51 5.32 4.66
C LEU A 66 11.86 5.98 4.42
N VAL A 67 12.86 5.21 4.00
CA VAL A 67 14.22 5.68 3.72
C VAL A 67 14.23 6.58 2.48
N GLY A 68 13.57 6.18 1.40
CA GLY A 68 13.53 6.96 0.16
C GLY A 68 12.86 8.33 0.33
N VAL A 69 11.89 8.46 1.25
CA VAL A 69 11.28 9.75 1.63
C VAL A 69 12.21 10.53 2.55
N HIS A 70 12.75 9.88 3.60
CA HIS A 70 13.64 10.49 4.59
C HIS A 70 14.89 11.10 3.95
N GLU A 71 15.57 10.35 3.08
CA GLU A 71 16.78 10.77 2.37
C GLU A 71 16.48 11.64 1.13
N GLY A 72 15.21 11.89 0.83
CA GLY A 72 14.81 12.70 -0.33
C GLY A 72 15.11 12.03 -1.68
N ILE A 73 15.35 10.71 -1.71
CA ILE A 73 15.69 9.96 -2.93
C ILE A 73 14.56 10.08 -3.95
N PHE A 74 13.30 9.87 -3.53
CA PHE A 74 12.15 10.02 -4.43
C PHE A 74 11.99 11.45 -4.94
N ALA A 75 12.12 12.45 -4.08
CA ALA A 75 12.00 13.85 -4.49
C ALA A 75 13.09 14.24 -5.50
N LYS A 76 14.30 13.72 -5.32
CA LYS A 76 15.42 13.93 -6.25
C LYS A 76 15.19 13.25 -7.60
N ALA A 77 14.72 12.00 -7.59
CA ALA A 77 14.42 11.24 -8.81
C ALA A 77 13.28 11.89 -9.61
N LEU A 78 12.22 12.34 -8.93
CA LEU A 78 11.07 13.01 -9.54
C LEU A 78 11.42 14.38 -10.14
N GLY A 79 12.43 15.06 -9.60
CA GLY A 79 12.88 16.36 -10.08
C GLY A 79 11.93 17.52 -9.74
N PRO A 80 12.31 18.76 -10.09
CA PRO A 80 11.60 19.97 -9.66
C PRO A 80 10.20 20.16 -10.29
N GLY A 81 9.87 19.42 -11.35
CA GLY A 81 8.57 19.48 -12.03
C GLY A 81 7.48 18.66 -11.34
N VAL A 82 7.83 17.83 -10.36
CA VAL A 82 6.90 16.97 -9.65
C VAL A 82 6.94 17.24 -8.15
N LYS A 83 5.79 17.56 -7.57
CA LYS A 83 5.63 17.69 -6.12
C LYS A 83 5.28 16.33 -5.53
N LEU A 84 6.13 15.77 -4.69
CA LEU A 84 5.83 14.60 -3.90
C LEU A 84 4.98 15.00 -2.68
N GLN A 85 3.82 14.36 -2.53
CA GLN A 85 2.96 14.53 -1.36
C GLN A 85 2.66 13.17 -0.75
N THR A 86 3.16 12.94 0.46
CA THR A 86 3.04 11.65 1.16
C THR A 86 1.79 11.59 2.02
N ALA A 87 1.25 10.38 2.18
CA ALA A 87 0.19 10.04 3.12
C ALA A 87 0.47 8.68 3.75
N THR A 88 0.16 8.52 5.03
CA THR A 88 0.44 7.29 5.77
C THR A 88 -0.83 6.59 6.21
N PHE A 89 -0.77 5.25 6.23
CA PHE A 89 -1.89 4.38 6.56
C PHE A 89 -1.45 3.32 7.56
N ASN A 90 -2.42 2.72 8.26
CA ASN A 90 -2.13 1.63 9.19
C ASN A 90 -2.26 0.24 8.56
N ALA A 91 -3.00 0.12 7.46
CA ALA A 91 -3.20 -1.14 6.73
C ALA A 91 -3.78 -0.90 5.33
N GLY A 92 -3.62 -1.90 4.45
CA GLY A 92 -3.93 -1.81 3.02
C GLY A 92 -5.37 -1.52 2.64
N PRO A 93 -6.42 -2.08 3.28
CA PRO A 93 -7.80 -1.78 2.90
C PRO A 93 -8.17 -0.28 2.98
N ALA A 94 -7.64 0.45 3.97
CA ALA A 94 -7.84 1.91 4.06
C ALA A 94 -7.12 2.65 2.92
N GLU A 95 -5.92 2.20 2.56
CA GLU A 95 -5.13 2.75 1.45
C GLU A 95 -5.76 2.47 0.08
N VAL A 96 -6.31 1.26 -0.11
CA VAL A 96 -7.09 0.90 -1.31
C VAL A 96 -8.28 1.84 -1.49
N SER A 97 -8.98 2.20 -0.42
CA SER A 97 -10.07 3.17 -0.47
C SER A 97 -9.59 4.55 -0.94
N ALA A 98 -8.40 4.98 -0.51
CA ALA A 98 -7.78 6.24 -0.95
C ALA A 98 -7.36 6.20 -2.43
N LEU A 99 -6.84 5.05 -2.92
CA LEU A 99 -6.55 4.82 -4.34
C LEU A 99 -7.82 4.90 -5.20
N PHE A 100 -8.92 4.27 -4.76
CA PHE A 100 -10.21 4.35 -5.48
C PHE A 100 -10.80 5.75 -5.51
N ALA A 101 -10.65 6.50 -4.42
CA ALA A 101 -11.08 7.89 -4.34
C ALA A 101 -10.20 8.86 -5.16
N GLY A 102 -9.08 8.39 -5.71
CA GLY A 102 -8.12 9.24 -6.40
C GLY A 102 -7.31 10.15 -5.47
N ALA A 103 -7.35 9.88 -4.16
CA ALA A 103 -6.54 10.58 -3.17
C ALA A 103 -5.08 10.13 -3.15
N LEU A 104 -4.78 8.99 -3.75
CA LEU A 104 -3.43 8.48 -3.99
C LEU A 104 -3.25 8.17 -5.47
N ASP A 105 -2.02 8.35 -5.96
CA ASP A 105 -1.59 8.00 -7.31
C ASP A 105 -0.71 6.76 -7.32
N ALA A 106 0.11 6.60 -6.30
CA ALA A 106 0.95 5.42 -6.07
C ALA A 106 0.96 5.06 -4.57
N ALA A 107 1.19 3.79 -4.26
CA ALA A 107 1.21 3.31 -2.89
C ALA A 107 2.07 2.06 -2.72
N TYR A 108 2.70 1.96 -1.56
CA TYR A 108 3.29 0.71 -1.07
C TYR A 108 2.26 -0.06 -0.27
N LEU A 109 1.88 -1.23 -0.71
CA LEU A 109 0.85 -2.05 -0.06
C LEU A 109 1.13 -3.54 -0.15
N GLY A 110 0.50 -4.30 0.72
CA GLY A 110 0.62 -5.76 0.70
C GLY A 110 -0.14 -6.43 -0.46
N PRO A 111 0.26 -7.64 -0.87
CA PRO A 111 -0.30 -8.33 -2.04
C PRO A 111 -1.81 -8.55 -1.95
N ASN A 112 -2.38 -8.93 -0.81
CA ASN A 112 -3.82 -9.13 -0.70
C ASN A 112 -4.61 -7.82 -0.87
N SER A 113 -4.05 -6.69 -0.47
CA SER A 113 -4.65 -5.38 -0.73
C SER A 113 -4.60 -5.02 -2.22
N ALA A 114 -3.49 -5.32 -2.90
CA ALA A 114 -3.38 -5.15 -4.35
C ALA A 114 -4.36 -6.06 -5.11
N ILE A 115 -4.47 -7.34 -4.71
CA ILE A 115 -5.43 -8.31 -5.26
C ILE A 115 -6.87 -7.80 -5.08
N ASN A 116 -7.22 -7.31 -3.89
CA ASN A 116 -8.54 -6.77 -3.59
C ASN A 116 -8.85 -5.54 -4.45
N ALA A 117 -7.92 -4.59 -4.57
CA ALA A 117 -8.10 -3.41 -5.40
C ALA A 117 -8.28 -3.77 -6.88
N PHE A 118 -7.45 -4.69 -7.38
CA PHE A 118 -7.53 -5.17 -8.76
C PHE A 118 -8.87 -5.89 -9.03
N THR A 119 -9.25 -6.79 -8.14
CA THR A 119 -10.48 -7.59 -8.27
C THR A 119 -11.74 -6.74 -8.22
N GLN A 120 -11.85 -5.86 -7.22
CA GLN A 120 -13.01 -4.99 -7.03
C GLN A 120 -13.22 -4.02 -8.19
N SER A 121 -12.14 -3.61 -8.86
CA SER A 121 -12.18 -2.71 -10.01
C SER A 121 -12.30 -3.43 -11.36
N GLY A 122 -12.36 -4.76 -11.39
CA GLY A 122 -12.29 -5.52 -12.64
C GLY A 122 -10.97 -5.32 -13.38
N GLY A 123 -9.88 -5.07 -12.67
CA GLY A 123 -8.55 -4.85 -13.22
C GLY A 123 -8.27 -3.40 -13.64
N ALA A 124 -9.19 -2.46 -13.42
CA ALA A 124 -9.08 -1.11 -13.96
C ALA A 124 -8.31 -0.13 -13.05
N ALA A 125 -8.26 -0.36 -11.72
CA ALA A 125 -7.79 0.67 -10.80
C ALA A 125 -6.27 0.79 -10.72
N ILE A 126 -5.57 -0.32 -10.51
CA ILE A 126 -4.15 -0.32 -10.20
C ILE A 126 -3.36 -1.32 -11.03
N VAL A 127 -2.05 -1.11 -11.06
CA VAL A 127 -1.05 -2.06 -11.54
C VAL A 127 0.13 -2.06 -10.55
N VAL A 128 0.63 -3.23 -10.22
CA VAL A 128 1.89 -3.41 -9.47
C VAL A 128 3.04 -3.23 -10.43
N VAL A 129 3.94 -2.30 -10.10
CA VAL A 129 5.05 -1.90 -10.98
C VAL A 129 6.42 -2.29 -10.43
N SER A 130 6.50 -2.69 -9.15
CA SER A 130 7.72 -3.16 -8.49
C SER A 130 7.38 -3.97 -7.23
N GLY A 131 8.31 -4.82 -6.80
CA GLY A 131 8.43 -5.26 -5.42
C GLY A 131 8.99 -4.15 -4.52
N ALA A 132 9.07 -4.44 -3.22
CA ALA A 132 9.79 -3.63 -2.25
C ALA A 132 10.37 -4.48 -1.13
N THR A 133 9.58 -5.42 -0.57
CA THR A 133 10.02 -6.27 0.53
C THR A 133 9.46 -7.68 0.39
N SER A 134 10.31 -8.67 0.60
CA SER A 134 9.99 -10.07 0.81
C SER A 134 10.30 -10.44 2.26
N GLY A 135 9.46 -11.27 2.91
CA GLY A 135 9.61 -11.65 4.32
C GLY A 135 9.08 -10.59 5.30
N GLY A 136 9.48 -10.72 6.57
CA GLY A 136 9.12 -9.76 7.62
C GLY A 136 7.67 -9.85 8.09
N ALA A 137 7.12 -11.05 8.18
CA ALA A 137 5.83 -11.33 8.79
C ALA A 137 5.87 -12.65 9.57
N GLU A 138 5.32 -12.68 10.78
CA GLU A 138 5.42 -13.80 11.69
C GLU A 138 4.16 -13.97 12.54
N LEU A 139 3.86 -15.23 12.90
CA LEU A 139 2.94 -15.54 13.97
C LEU A 139 3.70 -15.60 15.30
N VAL A 140 3.54 -14.58 16.11
CA VAL A 140 4.10 -14.51 17.47
C VAL A 140 3.01 -14.82 18.49
N VAL A 141 3.29 -15.67 19.46
CA VAL A 141 2.34 -16.14 20.47
C VAL A 141 2.94 -16.14 21.88
N LYS A 142 2.09 -16.30 22.89
CA LYS A 142 2.53 -16.51 24.28
C LYS A 142 3.43 -17.74 24.40
N PRO A 143 4.40 -17.75 25.34
CA PRO A 143 5.35 -18.86 25.52
C PRO A 143 4.71 -20.23 25.78
N SER A 144 3.51 -20.27 26.32
CA SER A 144 2.77 -21.49 26.60
C SER A 144 2.20 -22.19 25.35
N ILE A 145 2.16 -21.48 24.20
CA ILE A 145 1.60 -21.99 22.94
C ILE A 145 2.76 -22.42 22.04
N THR A 146 3.00 -23.70 21.92
CA THR A 146 4.14 -24.26 21.17
C THR A 146 3.73 -25.10 19.93
N SER A 147 2.42 -25.17 19.67
CA SER A 147 1.87 -25.91 18.53
C SER A 147 0.54 -25.35 18.05
N ALA A 148 0.17 -25.64 16.80
CA ALA A 148 -1.11 -25.24 16.22
C ALA A 148 -2.31 -25.74 17.06
N ALA A 149 -2.26 -26.96 17.60
CA ALA A 149 -3.33 -27.55 18.38
C ALA A 149 -3.68 -26.73 19.64
N GLN A 150 -2.70 -26.04 20.23
CA GLN A 150 -2.88 -25.21 21.42
C GLN A 150 -3.50 -23.83 21.13
N LEU A 151 -3.67 -23.49 19.86
CA LEU A 151 -4.35 -22.25 19.46
C LEU A 151 -5.87 -22.32 19.61
N LYS A 152 -6.45 -23.51 19.82
CA LYS A 152 -7.90 -23.63 19.99
C LYS A 152 -8.36 -22.86 21.24
N GLY A 153 -9.36 -21.99 21.05
CA GLY A 153 -9.90 -21.12 22.10
C GLY A 153 -9.11 -19.82 22.31
N THR A 154 -8.02 -19.59 21.55
CA THR A 154 -7.20 -18.38 21.68
C THR A 154 -7.74 -17.21 20.85
N LYS A 155 -7.21 -16.02 21.15
CA LYS A 155 -7.46 -14.77 20.43
C LYS A 155 -6.17 -14.33 19.75
N LEU A 156 -6.17 -14.19 18.43
CA LEU A 156 -5.01 -13.78 17.66
C LEU A 156 -5.29 -12.48 16.91
N ALA A 157 -4.36 -11.54 16.97
CA ALA A 157 -4.47 -10.26 16.28
C ALA A 157 -3.96 -10.33 14.82
N THR A 158 -4.57 -9.55 13.96
CA THR A 158 -4.08 -9.24 12.59
C THR A 158 -4.27 -7.75 12.30
N PRO A 159 -3.56 -7.15 11.30
CA PRO A 159 -3.63 -5.70 11.08
C PRO A 159 -5.01 -5.17 10.68
N GLN A 160 -5.67 -5.84 9.76
CA GLN A 160 -7.02 -5.50 9.28
C GLN A 160 -7.61 -6.69 8.52
N LEU A 161 -8.94 -6.85 8.56
CA LEU A 161 -9.63 -7.92 7.84
C LEU A 161 -9.31 -7.88 6.34
N GLY A 162 -8.89 -9.03 5.80
CA GLY A 162 -8.57 -9.20 4.37
C GLY A 162 -7.24 -8.61 3.93
N ASN A 163 -6.40 -8.12 4.86
CA ASN A 163 -5.04 -7.77 4.53
C ASN A 163 -4.14 -9.01 4.47
N THR A 164 -2.87 -8.85 4.11
CA THR A 164 -1.95 -9.96 3.86
C THR A 164 -1.81 -10.89 5.06
N GLN A 165 -1.54 -10.37 6.24
CA GLN A 165 -1.33 -11.17 7.46
C GLN A 165 -2.63 -11.79 8.00
N ASP A 166 -3.79 -11.16 7.75
CA ASP A 166 -5.08 -11.73 8.12
C ASP A 166 -5.41 -12.96 7.26
N VAL A 167 -5.16 -12.87 5.96
CA VAL A 167 -5.30 -14.00 5.04
C VAL A 167 -4.31 -15.11 5.37
N ALA A 168 -3.03 -14.77 5.62
CA ALA A 168 -1.99 -15.73 5.97
C ALA A 168 -2.35 -16.51 7.23
N LEU A 169 -2.76 -15.82 8.32
CA LEU A 169 -3.17 -16.47 9.56
C LEU A 169 -4.37 -17.40 9.35
N ARG A 170 -5.45 -16.91 8.72
CA ARG A 170 -6.66 -17.71 8.51
C ARG A 170 -6.40 -18.93 7.65
N TYR A 171 -5.60 -18.79 6.60
CA TYR A 171 -5.24 -19.89 5.73
C TYR A 171 -4.38 -20.92 6.47
N TRP A 172 -3.37 -20.47 7.22
CA TRP A 172 -2.53 -21.36 8.02
C TRP A 172 -3.32 -22.12 9.07
N LEU A 173 -4.25 -21.45 9.78
CA LEU A 173 -5.16 -22.10 10.74
C LEU A 173 -6.04 -23.16 10.08
N GLN A 174 -6.59 -22.86 8.89
CA GLN A 174 -7.39 -23.81 8.11
C GLN A 174 -6.58 -25.06 7.73
N GLN A 175 -5.32 -24.90 7.31
CA GLN A 175 -4.42 -26.03 6.99
C GLN A 175 -4.13 -26.92 8.21
N HIS A 176 -4.28 -26.38 9.41
CA HIS A 176 -4.13 -27.11 10.68
C HIS A 176 -5.48 -27.57 11.28
N GLY A 177 -6.57 -27.53 10.49
CA GLY A 177 -7.88 -27.99 10.91
C GLY A 177 -8.62 -27.07 11.90
N LEU A 178 -8.11 -25.85 12.10
CA LEU A 178 -8.73 -24.85 12.98
C LEU A 178 -9.64 -23.91 12.17
N LYS A 179 -10.88 -23.81 12.60
CA LYS A 179 -11.90 -22.98 11.94
C LYS A 179 -11.84 -21.54 12.43
N THR A 180 -11.99 -20.60 11.51
CA THR A 180 -12.16 -19.17 11.78
C THR A 180 -13.28 -18.62 10.91
N ASP A 181 -13.92 -17.54 11.33
CA ASP A 181 -14.81 -16.76 10.48
C ASP A 181 -14.42 -15.28 10.47
N THR A 182 -14.96 -14.52 9.55
CA THR A 182 -14.64 -13.09 9.38
C THR A 182 -15.26 -12.19 10.44
N SER A 183 -16.15 -12.72 11.29
CA SER A 183 -16.75 -12.01 12.43
C SER A 183 -15.98 -12.21 13.75
N GLY A 184 -14.87 -12.96 13.70
CA GLY A 184 -14.03 -13.25 14.88
C GLY A 184 -14.43 -14.51 15.66
N GLY A 185 -15.28 -15.36 15.08
CA GLY A 185 -15.68 -16.67 15.65
C GLY A 185 -14.84 -17.84 15.13
N GLY A 186 -15.23 -19.04 15.57
CA GLY A 186 -14.59 -20.31 15.20
C GLY A 186 -13.80 -20.94 16.33
N ASP A 187 -12.86 -21.84 15.99
CA ASP A 187 -11.94 -22.46 16.96
C ASP A 187 -10.90 -21.47 17.49
N VAL A 188 -10.57 -20.44 16.69
CA VAL A 188 -9.65 -19.35 17.02
C VAL A 188 -10.31 -18.03 16.69
N SER A 189 -10.34 -17.10 17.63
CA SER A 189 -10.85 -15.75 17.41
C SER A 189 -9.78 -14.88 16.76
N VAL A 190 -9.91 -14.59 15.45
CA VAL A 190 -9.03 -13.65 14.75
C VAL A 190 -9.59 -12.24 14.89
N LEU A 191 -8.81 -11.34 15.47
CA LEU A 191 -9.20 -9.99 15.88
C LEU A 191 -8.39 -8.94 15.09
N PRO A 192 -8.91 -8.46 13.94
CA PRO A 192 -8.26 -7.40 13.18
C PRO A 192 -8.22 -6.08 13.95
N GLN A 193 -7.03 -5.48 14.09
CA GLN A 193 -6.78 -4.22 14.78
C GLN A 193 -5.46 -3.59 14.35
N ALA A 194 -5.28 -2.29 14.58
CA ALA A 194 -4.02 -1.61 14.23
C ALA A 194 -2.82 -2.28 14.89
N ASN A 195 -1.69 -2.39 14.18
CA ASN A 195 -0.51 -3.15 14.63
C ASN A 195 -0.01 -2.73 16.02
N ALA A 196 0.10 -1.44 16.30
CA ALA A 196 0.51 -0.94 17.61
C ALA A 196 -0.49 -1.31 18.71
N THR A 197 -1.80 -1.33 18.39
CA THR A 197 -2.85 -1.80 19.32
C THR A 197 -2.72 -3.29 19.57
N ALA A 198 -2.38 -4.08 18.54
CA ALA A 198 -2.17 -5.53 18.68
C ALA A 198 -1.00 -5.85 19.64
N VAL A 199 0.12 -5.11 19.54
CA VAL A 199 1.24 -5.24 20.49
C VAL A 199 0.80 -4.93 21.91
N THR A 200 0.09 -3.80 22.13
CA THR A 200 -0.43 -3.45 23.46
C THR A 200 -1.44 -4.47 23.98
N ALA A 201 -2.31 -5.01 23.11
CA ALA A 201 -3.26 -6.05 23.49
C ALA A 201 -2.56 -7.36 23.91
N PHE A 202 -1.42 -7.67 23.28
CA PHE A 202 -0.58 -8.80 23.65
C PHE A 202 0.10 -8.57 25.02
N GLU A 203 0.72 -7.40 25.23
CA GLU A 203 1.35 -7.00 26.49
C GLU A 203 0.38 -7.06 27.68
N THR A 204 -0.88 -6.65 27.47
CA THR A 204 -1.94 -6.70 28.51
C THR A 204 -2.63 -8.05 28.62
N GLY A 205 -2.30 -9.03 27.78
CA GLY A 205 -2.91 -10.35 27.78
C GLY A 205 -4.32 -10.40 27.17
N SER A 206 -4.77 -9.34 26.49
CA SER A 206 -6.07 -9.27 25.81
C SER A 206 -6.14 -10.14 24.56
N VAL A 207 -4.98 -10.40 23.94
CA VAL A 207 -4.78 -11.41 22.88
C VAL A 207 -3.67 -12.37 23.27
N ASP A 208 -3.67 -13.56 22.66
CA ASP A 208 -2.71 -14.62 22.94
C ASP A 208 -1.53 -14.61 21.96
N GLY A 209 -1.61 -13.80 20.92
CA GLY A 209 -0.61 -13.62 19.88
C GLY A 209 -1.15 -12.83 18.71
N GLY A 210 -0.39 -12.82 17.61
CA GLY A 210 -0.83 -12.19 16.37
C GLY A 210 0.11 -12.51 15.20
N TRP A 211 -0.44 -12.46 14.01
CA TRP A 211 0.35 -12.50 12.77
C TRP A 211 0.55 -11.07 12.29
N LEU A 212 1.73 -10.56 12.50
CA LEU A 212 2.02 -9.14 12.28
C LEU A 212 3.23 -8.94 11.35
N PRO A 213 3.27 -7.81 10.63
CA PRO A 213 4.47 -7.39 9.91
C PRO A 213 5.49 -6.79 10.85
N GLU A 214 6.76 -6.73 10.42
CA GLU A 214 7.81 -6.03 11.13
C GLU A 214 7.64 -4.49 11.11
N PRO A 215 7.95 -3.80 12.22
CA PRO A 215 8.63 -4.25 13.45
C PRO A 215 7.72 -4.79 14.56
N TYR A 216 6.44 -5.00 14.29
CA TYR A 216 5.45 -5.33 15.34
C TYR A 216 5.57 -6.77 15.79
N ALA A 217 5.99 -7.71 14.93
CA ALA A 217 6.33 -9.07 15.32
C ALA A 217 7.50 -9.06 16.31
N ALA A 218 8.60 -8.39 16.00
CA ALA A 218 9.74 -8.23 16.91
C ALA A 218 9.36 -7.52 18.23
N GLN A 219 8.42 -6.56 18.22
CA GLN A 219 7.90 -5.94 19.44
C GLN A 219 7.13 -6.93 20.31
N MET A 220 6.31 -7.81 19.73
CA MET A 220 5.64 -8.88 20.49
C MET A 220 6.65 -9.87 21.08
N VAL A 221 7.70 -10.23 20.34
CA VAL A 221 8.79 -11.09 20.87
C VAL A 221 9.46 -10.40 22.05
N LYS A 222 9.78 -9.11 21.93
CA LYS A 222 10.33 -8.30 23.03
C LYS A 222 9.40 -8.22 24.23
N ALA A 223 8.09 -8.25 24.03
CA ALA A 223 7.07 -8.28 25.08
C ALA A 223 6.91 -9.67 25.75
N GLY A 224 7.76 -10.63 25.41
CA GLY A 224 7.78 -11.97 26.01
C GLY A 224 7.09 -13.05 25.17
N GLY A 225 6.70 -12.74 23.93
CA GLY A 225 6.24 -13.72 22.96
C GLY A 225 7.39 -14.53 22.35
N HIS A 226 7.04 -15.55 21.57
CA HIS A 226 7.99 -16.22 20.69
C HIS A 226 7.37 -16.47 19.32
N VAL A 227 8.20 -16.60 18.30
CA VAL A 227 7.78 -16.91 16.94
C VAL A 227 7.33 -18.37 16.89
N LEU A 228 6.04 -18.59 16.66
CA LEU A 228 5.49 -19.91 16.40
C LEU A 228 5.63 -20.28 14.92
N VAL A 229 5.49 -19.29 14.04
CA VAL A 229 5.65 -19.45 12.59
C VAL A 229 6.38 -18.23 12.03
N ASP A 230 7.54 -18.46 11.44
CA ASP A 230 8.15 -17.55 10.49
C ASP A 230 7.50 -17.81 9.14
N GLU A 231 6.84 -16.80 8.56
CA GLU A 231 6.09 -16.97 7.32
C GLU A 231 6.98 -17.40 6.15
N ARG A 232 8.27 -17.07 6.16
CA ARG A 232 9.24 -17.52 5.14
C ARG A 232 9.28 -19.04 5.02
N THR A 233 9.07 -19.78 6.12
CA THR A 233 9.07 -21.25 6.12
C THR A 233 7.92 -21.88 5.34
N LEU A 234 6.91 -21.10 5.00
CA LEU A 234 5.71 -21.54 4.27
C LEU A 234 5.83 -21.33 2.76
N TRP A 235 6.89 -20.67 2.29
CA TRP A 235 7.03 -20.25 0.91
C TRP A 235 8.29 -20.87 0.25
N PRO A 236 8.24 -21.13 -1.08
CA PRO A 236 9.40 -21.61 -1.80
C PRO A 236 10.60 -20.66 -1.64
N ASN A 237 11.75 -21.22 -1.28
CA ASN A 237 12.99 -20.47 -1.04
C ASN A 237 12.87 -19.37 0.03
N GLY A 238 11.83 -19.39 0.86
CA GLY A 238 11.56 -18.34 1.84
C GLY A 238 11.08 -17.02 1.26
N GLN A 239 10.70 -16.99 -0.03
CA GLN A 239 10.38 -15.76 -0.73
C GLN A 239 8.88 -15.61 -0.97
N PHE A 240 8.35 -14.49 -0.53
CA PHE A 240 6.98 -14.06 -0.77
C PHE A 240 6.88 -12.54 -0.69
N ALA A 241 5.96 -11.96 -1.45
CA ALA A 241 5.75 -10.53 -1.41
C ALA A 241 5.09 -10.14 -0.08
N THR A 242 5.71 -9.20 0.65
CA THR A 242 5.09 -8.55 1.82
C THR A 242 4.69 -7.14 1.47
N THR A 243 5.50 -6.44 0.69
CA THR A 243 5.22 -5.09 0.22
C THR A 243 5.54 -4.95 -1.26
N LEU A 244 4.61 -4.36 -1.99
CA LEU A 244 4.64 -4.08 -3.41
C LEU A 244 4.47 -2.57 -3.64
N LEU A 245 5.05 -2.03 -4.70
CA LEU A 245 4.73 -0.71 -5.21
C LEU A 245 3.67 -0.82 -6.30
N ALA A 246 2.51 -0.23 -6.08
CA ALA A 246 1.43 -0.15 -7.04
C ALA A 246 1.15 1.30 -7.45
N VAL A 247 0.69 1.46 -8.70
CA VAL A 247 0.34 2.75 -9.27
C VAL A 247 -1.08 2.68 -9.82
N ARG A 248 -1.84 3.74 -9.69
CA ARG A 248 -3.15 3.89 -10.31
C ARG A 248 -3.02 3.91 -11.83
N LYS A 249 -3.72 3.02 -12.54
CA LYS A 249 -3.60 2.90 -14.01
C LYS A 249 -3.88 4.20 -14.74
N SER A 250 -4.85 4.99 -14.27
CA SER A 250 -5.14 6.32 -14.85
C SER A 250 -3.99 7.31 -14.68
N PHE A 251 -3.27 7.26 -13.55
CA PHE A 251 -2.09 8.10 -13.34
C PHE A 251 -0.92 7.65 -14.21
N LEU A 252 -0.66 6.34 -14.30
CA LEU A 252 0.37 5.78 -15.20
C LEU A 252 0.12 6.20 -16.66
N SER A 253 -1.14 6.13 -17.12
CA SER A 253 -1.48 6.52 -18.47
C SER A 253 -1.31 8.02 -18.73
N ALA A 254 -1.61 8.86 -17.74
CA ALA A 254 -1.52 10.32 -17.87
C ALA A 254 -0.09 10.85 -17.67
N HIS A 255 0.72 10.17 -16.84
CA HIS A 255 2.04 10.63 -16.40
C HIS A 255 3.07 9.49 -16.41
N PRO A 256 3.32 8.83 -17.57
CA PRO A 256 4.24 7.69 -17.65
C PRO A 256 5.68 8.08 -17.26
N ASP A 257 6.10 9.31 -17.57
CA ASP A 257 7.43 9.81 -17.22
C ASP A 257 7.61 9.99 -15.69
N VAL A 258 6.53 10.41 -15.00
CA VAL A 258 6.54 10.53 -13.53
C VAL A 258 6.64 9.15 -12.89
N VAL A 259 5.92 8.15 -13.42
CA VAL A 259 6.02 6.78 -12.93
C VAL A 259 7.40 6.16 -13.20
N LYS A 260 8.01 6.45 -14.35
CA LYS A 260 9.39 6.05 -14.61
C LYS A 260 10.37 6.69 -13.62
N ALA A 261 10.22 7.98 -13.32
CA ALA A 261 11.03 8.67 -12.33
C ALA A 261 10.80 8.12 -10.91
N LEU A 262 9.56 7.78 -10.55
CA LEU A 262 9.24 7.09 -9.29
C LEU A 262 9.98 5.75 -9.19
N LEU A 263 9.99 4.95 -10.27
CA LEU A 263 10.71 3.67 -10.32
C LEU A 263 12.23 3.84 -10.25
N GLN A 264 12.79 4.92 -10.81
CA GLN A 264 14.20 5.26 -10.59
C GLN A 264 14.48 5.54 -9.10
N GLY A 265 13.59 6.27 -8.43
CA GLY A 265 13.66 6.48 -6.99
C GLY A 265 13.50 5.18 -6.19
N GLN A 266 12.63 4.27 -6.63
CA GLN A 266 12.41 2.95 -6.03
C GLN A 266 13.70 2.11 -6.04
N VAL A 267 14.33 1.94 -7.22
CA VAL A 267 15.57 1.19 -7.37
C VAL A 267 16.68 1.82 -6.51
N GLN A 268 16.87 3.13 -6.59
CA GLN A 268 17.87 3.84 -5.78
C GLN A 268 17.62 3.70 -4.27
N ALA A 269 16.36 3.71 -3.83
CA ALA A 269 16.02 3.55 -2.42
C ALA A 269 16.26 2.10 -1.95
N ASN A 270 15.94 1.09 -2.76
CA ASN A 270 16.25 -0.30 -2.47
C ASN A 270 17.78 -0.53 -2.41
N ASP A 271 18.52 0.03 -3.34
CA ASP A 271 19.99 -0.02 -3.34
C ASP A 271 20.57 0.59 -2.06
N PHE A 272 20.06 1.78 -1.68
CA PHE A 272 20.51 2.43 -0.45
C PHE A 272 20.21 1.57 0.77
N VAL A 273 19.02 1.02 0.88
CA VAL A 273 18.60 0.12 1.98
C VAL A 273 19.49 -1.11 2.08
N ASN A 274 19.86 -1.69 0.95
CA ASN A 274 20.71 -2.90 0.88
C ASN A 274 22.18 -2.59 1.13
N GLN A 275 22.71 -1.49 0.59
CA GLN A 275 24.14 -1.14 0.66
C GLN A 275 24.51 -0.39 1.94
N HIS A 276 23.55 0.31 2.56
CA HIS A 276 23.75 1.15 3.75
C HIS A 276 22.85 0.72 4.90
N ALA A 277 22.75 -0.58 5.16
CA ALA A 277 21.77 -1.16 6.10
C ALA A 277 21.74 -0.50 7.48
N GLN A 278 22.89 -0.11 8.05
CA GLN A 278 22.92 0.54 9.36
C GLN A 278 22.28 1.94 9.32
N GLN A 279 22.58 2.73 8.29
CA GLN A 279 21.98 4.04 8.08
C GLN A 279 20.47 3.89 7.80
N ALA A 280 20.11 3.01 6.89
CA ALA A 280 18.71 2.75 6.52
C ALA A 280 17.83 2.30 7.71
N GLN A 281 18.38 1.52 8.64
CA GLN A 281 17.72 1.18 9.90
C GLN A 281 17.44 2.41 10.77
N ALA A 282 18.40 3.31 10.87
CA ALA A 282 18.26 4.55 11.64
C ALA A 282 17.24 5.50 11.00
N ASP A 283 17.30 5.65 9.67
CA ASP A 283 16.41 6.52 8.91
C ASP A 283 14.97 6.03 8.95
N ALA A 284 14.75 4.71 8.75
CA ALA A 284 13.44 4.09 8.85
C ALA A 284 12.85 4.25 10.26
N ALA A 285 13.65 4.05 11.31
CA ALA A 285 13.21 4.27 12.69
C ALA A 285 12.86 5.74 12.96
N SER A 286 13.64 6.68 12.40
CA SER A 286 13.43 8.12 12.50
C SER A 286 12.13 8.54 11.81
N GLU A 287 11.87 8.03 10.60
CA GLU A 287 10.66 8.31 9.84
C GLU A 287 9.42 7.69 10.54
N ILE A 288 9.52 6.47 11.08
CA ILE A 288 8.46 5.87 11.90
C ILE A 288 8.17 6.78 13.12
N ALA A 289 9.20 7.32 13.76
CA ALA A 289 9.02 8.23 14.90
C ALA A 289 8.32 9.53 14.50
N ALA A 290 8.68 10.10 13.35
CA ALA A 290 8.04 11.30 12.83
C ALA A 290 6.54 11.09 12.54
N ILE A 291 6.16 9.91 12.06
CA ILE A 291 4.77 9.55 11.74
C ILE A 291 3.96 9.18 12.99
N SER A 292 4.53 8.31 13.84
CA SER A 292 3.79 7.67 14.96
C SER A 292 4.05 8.31 16.32
N GLY A 293 5.02 9.24 16.42
CA GLY A 293 5.45 9.87 17.67
C GLY A 293 6.42 9.00 18.49
N LYS A 294 6.77 7.77 18.06
CA LYS A 294 7.65 6.87 18.80
C LYS A 294 8.48 6.00 17.88
N ALA A 295 9.81 6.06 18.03
CA ALA A 295 10.72 5.15 17.34
C ALA A 295 10.67 3.74 17.94
N PRO A 296 10.76 2.68 17.12
CA PRO A 296 11.14 1.37 17.62
C PRO A 296 12.57 1.41 18.17
N SER A 297 12.89 0.57 19.15
CA SER A 297 14.28 0.52 19.67
C SER A 297 15.22 -0.04 18.62
N SER A 298 16.51 0.37 18.64
CA SER A 298 17.51 -0.13 17.70
C SER A 298 17.60 -1.65 17.69
N ALA A 299 17.51 -2.28 18.86
CA ALA A 299 17.50 -3.74 18.98
C ALA A 299 16.29 -4.37 18.26
N THR A 300 15.10 -3.75 18.38
CA THR A 300 13.89 -4.19 17.65
C THR A 300 14.08 -4.02 16.14
N VAL A 301 14.64 -2.89 15.70
CA VAL A 301 14.89 -2.62 14.27
C VAL A 301 15.87 -3.64 13.70
N THR A 302 16.98 -3.90 14.40
CA THR A 302 18.00 -4.87 13.95
C THR A 302 17.42 -6.29 13.88
N ALA A 303 16.66 -6.73 14.88
CA ALA A 303 16.00 -8.04 14.85
C ALA A 303 15.03 -8.14 13.66
N ALA A 304 14.14 -7.17 13.51
CA ALA A 304 13.18 -7.11 12.40
C ALA A 304 13.85 -7.09 11.02
N TRP A 305 14.98 -6.39 10.90
CA TRP A 305 15.69 -6.25 9.62
C TRP A 305 16.20 -7.58 9.07
N SER A 306 16.62 -8.49 9.96
CA SER A 306 17.10 -9.82 9.58
C SER A 306 16.01 -10.73 9.00
N GLU A 307 14.74 -10.39 9.23
CA GLU A 307 13.59 -11.15 8.76
C GLU A 307 13.11 -10.72 7.36
N MET A 308 13.76 -9.70 6.77
CA MET A 308 13.35 -9.07 5.52
C MET A 308 14.43 -9.12 4.45
N THR A 309 13.97 -9.17 3.21
CA THR A 309 14.79 -8.95 2.01
C THR A 309 14.18 -7.82 1.21
N PHE A 310 14.95 -6.77 0.93
CA PHE A 310 14.50 -5.65 0.11
C PHE A 310 14.84 -5.91 -1.35
N THR A 311 13.83 -5.89 -2.21
CA THR A 311 13.94 -6.34 -3.60
C THR A 311 12.95 -5.62 -4.51
N ASP A 312 13.36 -5.35 -5.74
CA ASP A 312 12.47 -4.83 -6.77
C ASP A 312 11.62 -5.93 -7.44
N ASP A 313 11.95 -7.21 -7.20
CA ASP A 313 11.13 -8.34 -7.67
C ASP A 313 9.81 -8.40 -6.87
N PRO A 314 8.65 -8.29 -7.54
CA PRO A 314 7.35 -8.43 -6.88
C PRO A 314 7.03 -9.86 -6.43
N VAL A 315 7.87 -10.85 -6.71
CA VAL A 315 7.66 -12.27 -6.42
C VAL A 315 6.26 -12.72 -6.89
N ALA A 316 5.98 -12.54 -8.17
CA ALA A 316 4.64 -12.68 -8.77
C ALA A 316 3.97 -14.03 -8.47
N SER A 317 4.75 -15.13 -8.37
CA SER A 317 4.24 -16.45 -7.99
C SER A 317 3.59 -16.46 -6.60
N SER A 318 4.11 -15.68 -5.65
CA SER A 318 3.52 -15.56 -4.30
C SER A 318 2.22 -14.77 -4.31
N ILE A 319 2.07 -13.81 -5.23
CA ILE A 319 0.83 -13.02 -5.37
C ILE A 319 -0.32 -13.91 -5.83
N GLN A 320 -0.08 -14.82 -6.78
CA GLN A 320 -1.11 -15.78 -7.20
C GLN A 320 -1.51 -16.70 -6.05
N ALA A 321 -0.55 -17.23 -5.31
CA ALA A 321 -0.84 -18.07 -4.14
C ALA A 321 -1.60 -17.29 -3.05
N ALA A 322 -1.26 -16.03 -2.81
CA ALA A 322 -1.99 -15.16 -1.87
C ALA A 322 -3.46 -14.96 -2.27
N ALA A 323 -3.76 -14.90 -3.59
CA ALA A 323 -5.14 -14.84 -4.08
C ALA A 323 -5.88 -16.18 -3.86
N ASP A 324 -5.22 -17.31 -4.07
CA ASP A 324 -5.79 -18.63 -3.84
C ASP A 324 -6.04 -18.84 -2.34
N HIS A 325 -5.15 -18.39 -1.45
CA HIS A 325 -5.34 -18.38 -0.01
C HIS A 325 -6.54 -17.50 0.40
N ALA A 326 -6.65 -16.30 -0.17
CA ALA A 326 -7.77 -15.39 0.10
C ALA A 326 -9.14 -15.98 -0.31
N LEU A 327 -9.17 -16.72 -1.42
CA LEU A 327 -10.35 -17.46 -1.86
C LEU A 327 -10.68 -18.61 -0.89
N ALA A 328 -9.67 -19.37 -0.47
CA ALA A 328 -9.86 -20.52 0.44
C ALA A 328 -10.43 -20.10 1.79
N VAL A 329 -10.06 -18.92 2.29
CA VAL A 329 -10.53 -18.38 3.59
C VAL A 329 -11.74 -17.45 3.46
N GLY A 330 -12.26 -17.25 2.24
CA GLY A 330 -13.49 -16.50 2.00
C GLY A 330 -13.35 -14.97 2.11
N THR A 331 -12.14 -14.42 2.12
CA THR A 331 -11.91 -12.96 2.06
C THR A 331 -12.11 -12.41 0.64
N ILE A 332 -11.98 -13.26 -0.37
CA ILE A 332 -12.54 -13.04 -1.70
C ILE A 332 -13.51 -14.20 -2.03
N THR A 333 -14.58 -13.91 -2.76
CA THR A 333 -15.68 -14.86 -2.96
C THR A 333 -15.67 -15.58 -4.31
N LYS A 334 -14.79 -15.17 -5.22
CA LYS A 334 -14.67 -15.73 -6.56
C LYS A 334 -13.21 -15.88 -6.95
N LYS A 335 -12.90 -16.94 -7.69
CA LYS A 335 -11.59 -17.07 -8.33
C LYS A 335 -11.38 -15.91 -9.30
N VAL A 336 -10.23 -15.26 -9.21
CA VAL A 336 -9.90 -14.09 -10.02
C VAL A 336 -8.71 -14.39 -10.92
N SER A 337 -8.74 -13.84 -12.12
CA SER A 337 -7.55 -13.77 -12.96
C SER A 337 -6.73 -12.56 -12.54
N LEU A 338 -5.46 -12.76 -12.24
CA LEU A 338 -4.52 -11.68 -11.93
C LEU A 338 -3.76 -11.19 -13.17
N SER A 339 -4.16 -11.63 -14.37
CA SER A 339 -3.54 -11.15 -15.61
C SER A 339 -3.64 -9.62 -15.70
N GLY A 340 -2.50 -8.95 -15.85
CA GLY A 340 -2.39 -7.49 -15.89
C GLY A 340 -2.43 -6.79 -14.52
N LEU A 341 -2.34 -7.55 -13.40
CA LEU A 341 -2.08 -6.96 -12.09
C LEU A 341 -0.62 -6.53 -11.95
N VAL A 342 0.32 -7.33 -12.44
CA VAL A 342 1.76 -7.03 -12.39
C VAL A 342 2.23 -6.62 -13.79
N ASP A 343 2.92 -5.48 -13.87
CA ASP A 343 3.61 -5.01 -15.07
C ASP A 343 4.91 -4.32 -14.67
N VAL A 344 6.00 -5.05 -14.78
CA VAL A 344 7.36 -4.60 -14.47
C VAL A 344 8.14 -4.14 -15.70
N SER A 345 7.46 -3.88 -16.83
CA SER A 345 8.11 -3.51 -18.08
C SER A 345 8.92 -2.22 -17.97
N VAL A 346 8.36 -1.19 -17.30
CA VAL A 346 9.06 0.08 -17.05
C VAL A 346 10.17 -0.09 -16.02
N LEU A 347 9.94 -0.88 -14.98
CA LEU A 347 10.97 -1.22 -13.99
C LEU A 347 12.18 -1.88 -14.66
N ASN A 348 11.97 -2.87 -15.52
CA ASN A 348 13.06 -3.55 -16.23
C ASN A 348 13.85 -2.62 -17.16
N GLN A 349 13.22 -1.57 -17.69
CA GLN A 349 13.94 -0.52 -18.43
C GLN A 349 14.82 0.33 -17.48
N VAL A 350 14.33 0.62 -16.27
CA VAL A 350 15.08 1.35 -15.24
C VAL A 350 16.26 0.53 -14.75
N LEU A 351 16.05 -0.75 -14.41
CA LEU A 351 17.08 -1.68 -13.98
C LEU A 351 18.17 -1.83 -15.05
N ALA A 352 17.79 -2.04 -16.31
CA ALA A 352 18.75 -2.12 -17.43
C ALA A 352 19.58 -0.84 -17.56
N ALA A 353 18.97 0.35 -17.37
CA ALA A 353 19.69 1.62 -17.40
C ALA A 353 20.64 1.80 -16.19
N ALA A 354 20.36 1.16 -15.06
CA ALA A 354 21.22 1.10 -13.88
C ALA A 354 22.32 0.01 -13.99
N GLY A 355 22.25 -0.86 -15.00
CA GLY A 355 23.16 -2.01 -15.16
C GLY A 355 22.79 -3.20 -14.29
N GLU A 356 21.54 -3.27 -13.83
CA GLU A 356 21.02 -4.32 -12.97
C GLU A 356 20.25 -5.37 -13.74
N PRO A 357 20.15 -6.61 -13.19
CA PRO A 357 19.39 -7.67 -13.80
C PRO A 357 17.88 -7.37 -13.82
N ALA A 358 17.22 -7.78 -14.91
CA ALA A 358 15.78 -7.68 -14.99
C ALA A 358 15.09 -8.62 -13.99
N VAL A 359 13.96 -8.16 -13.42
CA VAL A 359 13.08 -8.99 -12.60
C VAL A 359 12.11 -9.80 -13.49
N PRO A 360 11.62 -10.97 -13.01
CA PRO A 360 10.66 -11.77 -13.76
C PRO A 360 9.37 -11.00 -14.07
N THR A 361 8.81 -11.23 -15.26
CA THR A 361 7.57 -10.56 -15.70
C THR A 361 6.30 -11.30 -15.30
N SER A 362 6.41 -12.53 -14.82
CA SER A 362 5.31 -13.39 -14.35
C SER A 362 5.87 -14.63 -13.63
#